data_fa5ad7ff7a910b0c77147b976f3aaede
#
_entry.id   fa5ad7ff7a910b0c77147b976f3aaede
#
_cell.length_a   1.000
_cell.length_b   1.000
_cell.length_c   1.000
_cell.angle_alpha   90.00
_cell.angle_beta   90.00
_cell.angle_gamma   90.00
#
_symmetry.space_group_name_H-M   'P 1'
#
loop_
_entity.id
_entity.type
_entity.pdbx_description
1 polymer ?
#
loop_
_entity_poly.entity_id
_entity_poly.type
_entity_poly.pdbx_seq_one_letter_code
_entity_poly.pdbx_strand_id
1 'polypeptide(L)' 'MTGREQITIVRHVPLSVLNKRIKHPKGLPEVVPRLVFIRLRYKGMSVVDAAEAVGVSHQTGYNWQKRWNEEGPGGLVP' A
#
# COMPACT_ATOMS: atom_id res chain seq x y z
N MET A 1 19.52 -7.39 -10.71
CA MET A 1 18.98 -7.42 -10.47
C MET A 1 18.43 -6.71 -9.88
N THR A 2 18.74 -6.36 -9.81
CA THR A 2 18.10 -5.56 -9.46
C THR A 2 16.99 -5.87 -8.58
N GLY A 3 16.70 -6.73 -8.16
CA GLY A 3 15.56 -7.16 -7.45
C GLY A 3 15.35 -6.61 -6.07
N ARG A 4 16.26 -5.88 -5.55
CA ARG A 4 16.11 -5.44 -4.17
C ARG A 4 14.96 -4.45 -3.99
N GLU A 5 14.68 -3.64 -4.98
CA GLU A 5 13.53 -2.78 -4.86
C GLU A 5 12.26 -3.54 -5.14
N GLN A 6 12.40 -4.82 -5.42
CA GLN A 6 11.27 -5.70 -5.67
C GLN A 6 10.83 -6.41 -4.39
N ILE A 7 10.89 -5.71 -3.26
CA ILE A 7 10.39 -6.27 -2.02
C ILE A 7 8.93 -6.68 -2.24
N THR A 8 8.66 -7.96 -2.04
CA THR A 8 7.32 -8.49 -2.26
C THR A 8 6.35 -7.92 -1.25
N ILE A 9 5.21 -7.46 -1.73
CA ILE A 9 4.15 -7.00 -0.83
C ILE A 9 3.53 -8.22 -0.16
N VAL A 10 3.44 -8.19 1.15
CA VAL A 10 2.81 -9.27 1.90
C VAL A 10 1.29 -9.12 1.81
N ARG A 11 0.62 -10.18 1.44
CA ARG A 11 -0.83 -10.13 1.28
C ARG A 11 -1.52 -10.56 2.55
N HIS A 12 -1.56 -9.65 3.53
CA HIS A 12 -2.20 -9.91 4.82
C HIS A 12 -3.70 -10.17 4.67
N VAL A 13 -4.33 -9.54 3.69
CA VAL A 13 -5.76 -9.70 3.44
C VAL A 13 -5.96 -9.86 1.94
N PRO A 14 -7.07 -10.49 1.50
CA PRO A 14 -7.34 -10.61 0.07
C PRO A 14 -7.69 -9.26 -0.55
N LEU A 15 -7.54 -9.19 -1.87
CA LEU A 15 -7.82 -7.96 -2.62
C LEU A 15 -9.25 -7.47 -2.39
N SER A 16 -10.20 -8.39 -2.25
CA SER A 16 -11.60 -8.01 -2.00
C SER A 16 -11.76 -7.21 -0.73
N VAL A 17 -10.98 -7.55 0.31
CA VAL A 17 -11.01 -6.80 1.57
C VAL A 17 -10.42 -5.41 1.38
N LEU A 18 -9.33 -5.30 0.61
CA LEU A 18 -8.77 -3.99 0.31
C LEU A 18 -9.78 -3.11 -0.42
N ASN A 19 -10.44 -3.67 -1.43
CA ASN A 19 -11.44 -2.92 -2.19
C ASN A 19 -12.56 -2.43 -1.29
N LYS A 20 -13.02 -3.28 -0.39
CA LYS A 20 -14.07 -2.93 0.55
C LYS A 20 -13.64 -1.79 1.47
N ARG A 21 -12.42 -1.87 1.99
CA ARG A 21 -11.91 -0.83 2.89
C ARG A 21 -11.72 0.49 2.19
N ILE A 22 -11.33 0.47 0.91
CA ILE A 22 -11.18 1.69 0.12
C ILE A 22 -12.55 2.32 -0.10
N LYS A 23 -13.54 1.49 -0.41
CA LYS A 23 -14.90 1.95 -0.70
C LYS A 23 -15.61 2.46 0.55
N HIS A 24 -15.38 1.80 1.68
CA HIS A 24 -16.00 2.14 2.95
C HIS A 24 -14.92 2.32 4.01
N PRO A 25 -14.13 3.39 3.92
CA PRO A 25 -13.03 3.58 4.85
C PRO A 25 -13.55 3.84 6.25
N LYS A 26 -12.85 3.24 7.21
CA LYS A 26 -13.12 3.50 8.62
C LYS A 26 -11.97 4.32 9.16
N GLY A 27 -12.27 5.34 9.93
CA GLY A 27 -11.26 6.19 10.52
C GLY A 27 -10.92 7.35 9.62
N LEU A 28 -9.64 7.72 9.58
CA LEU A 28 -9.22 8.96 8.92
C LEU A 28 -9.16 8.82 7.41
N PRO A 29 -9.58 9.86 6.69
CA PRO A 29 -9.55 9.84 5.21
C PRO A 29 -8.17 9.60 4.63
N GLU A 30 -7.11 10.00 5.32
CA GLU A 30 -5.76 9.82 4.78
C GLU A 30 -5.35 8.35 4.68
N VAL A 31 -6.11 7.44 5.25
CA VAL A 31 -5.85 6.01 5.09
C VAL A 31 -6.18 5.54 3.66
N VAL A 32 -7.11 6.22 2.99
CA VAL A 32 -7.56 5.80 1.66
C VAL A 32 -6.41 5.78 0.65
N PRO A 33 -5.62 6.84 0.48
CA PRO A 33 -4.52 6.77 -0.49
C PRO A 33 -3.49 5.69 -0.14
N ARG A 34 -3.30 5.41 1.15
CA ARG A 34 -2.39 4.35 1.56
C ARG A 34 -2.92 2.98 1.14
N LEU A 35 -4.22 2.75 1.30
CA LEU A 35 -4.84 1.51 0.86
C LEU A 35 -4.81 1.38 -0.66
N VAL A 36 -5.02 2.47 -1.39
CA VAL A 36 -4.94 2.46 -2.85
C VAL A 36 -3.52 2.09 -3.28
N PHE A 37 -2.50 2.66 -2.62
CA PHE A 37 -1.12 2.30 -2.90
C PHE A 37 -0.91 0.78 -2.75
N ILE A 38 -1.37 0.21 -1.64
CA ILE A 38 -1.22 -1.22 -1.39
C ILE A 38 -1.95 -2.04 -2.46
N ARG A 39 -3.15 -1.60 -2.86
CA ARG A 39 -3.91 -2.29 -3.91
C ARG A 39 -3.14 -2.31 -5.22
N LEU A 40 -2.49 -1.20 -5.57
CA LEU A 40 -1.68 -1.13 -6.78
C LEU A 40 -0.49 -2.09 -6.70
N ARG A 41 0.12 -2.21 -5.52
CA ARG A 41 1.19 -3.17 -5.33
C ARG A 41 0.69 -4.61 -5.50
N TYR A 42 -0.51 -4.90 -4.99
CA TYR A 42 -1.13 -6.22 -5.19
C TYR A 42 -1.28 -6.55 -6.67
N LYS A 43 -1.54 -5.53 -7.49
CA LYS A 43 -1.74 -5.72 -8.91
C LYS A 43 -0.43 -5.77 -9.70
N GLY A 44 0.70 -5.72 -9.02
CA GLY A 44 2.01 -5.87 -9.64
C GLY A 44 2.72 -4.57 -9.98
N MET A 45 2.15 -3.43 -9.64
CA MET A 45 2.80 -2.15 -9.89
C MET A 45 3.98 -1.97 -8.94
N SER A 46 5.07 -1.39 -9.42
CA SER A 46 6.24 -1.16 -8.57
C SER A 46 5.94 -0.10 -7.51
N VAL A 47 6.77 -0.06 -6.46
CA VAL A 47 6.62 0.96 -5.42
C VAL A 47 6.68 2.36 -6.02
N VAL A 48 7.63 2.59 -6.93
CA VAL A 48 7.80 3.90 -7.56
C VAL A 48 6.55 4.28 -8.35
N ASP A 49 6.08 3.37 -9.19
CA ASP A 49 4.90 3.65 -10.01
C ASP A 49 3.64 3.82 -9.16
N ALA A 50 3.48 2.99 -8.15
CA ALA A 50 2.32 3.08 -7.26
C ALA A 50 2.33 4.39 -6.48
N ALA A 51 3.50 4.80 -5.99
CA ALA A 51 3.63 6.08 -5.27
C ALA A 51 3.26 7.25 -6.17
N GLU A 52 3.76 7.22 -7.41
CA GLU A 52 3.43 8.29 -8.36
C GLU A 52 1.96 8.32 -8.68
N ALA A 53 1.34 7.14 -8.81
CA ALA A 53 -0.08 7.06 -9.12
C ALA A 53 -0.96 7.67 -8.03
N VAL A 54 -0.54 7.56 -6.77
CA VAL A 54 -1.31 8.16 -5.68
C VAL A 54 -0.81 9.54 -5.27
N GLY A 55 0.26 10.03 -5.92
CA GLY A 55 0.71 11.39 -5.71
C GLY A 55 1.60 11.61 -4.50
N VAL A 56 2.38 10.60 -4.11
CA VAL A 56 3.30 10.74 -2.97
C VAL A 56 4.73 10.46 -3.43
N SER A 57 5.70 10.83 -2.60
CA SER A 57 7.10 10.58 -2.90
C SER A 57 7.39 9.08 -2.86
N HIS A 58 8.46 8.69 -3.54
CA HIS A 58 8.89 7.29 -3.51
C HIS A 58 9.24 6.85 -2.09
N GLN A 59 9.86 7.73 -1.32
CA GLN A 59 10.20 7.42 0.06
C GLN A 59 8.95 7.11 0.89
N THR A 60 7.90 7.92 0.71
CA THR A 60 6.64 7.69 1.39
C THR A 60 6.05 6.33 0.99
N GLY A 61 6.14 5.99 -0.31
CA GLY A 61 5.66 4.70 -0.77
C GLY A 61 6.41 3.54 -0.10
N TYR A 62 7.73 3.63 -0.02
CA TYR A 62 8.53 2.60 0.65
C TYR A 62 8.18 2.50 2.13
N ASN A 63 7.94 3.63 2.78
CA ASN A 63 7.55 3.63 4.21
C ASN A 63 6.21 2.94 4.41
N TRP A 64 5.24 3.22 3.55
CA TRP A 64 3.93 2.58 3.62
C TRP A 64 4.03 1.08 3.41
N GLN A 65 4.83 0.65 2.42
CA GLN A 65 5.03 -0.77 2.18
C GLN A 65 5.67 -1.47 3.36
N LYS A 66 6.68 -0.85 3.95
CA LYS A 66 7.35 -1.41 5.10
C LYS A 66 6.37 -1.62 6.26
N ARG A 67 5.58 -0.59 6.56
CA ARG A 67 4.60 -0.69 7.63
C ARG A 67 3.54 -1.75 7.35
N TRP A 68 3.09 -1.80 6.11
CA TRP A 68 2.13 -2.82 5.72
C TRP A 68 2.71 -4.22 5.89
N ASN A 69 3.92 -4.44 5.40
CA ASN A 69 4.54 -5.77 5.47
C ASN A 69 4.75 -6.22 6.92
N GLU A 70 5.10 -5.28 7.79
CA GLU A 70 5.39 -5.61 9.19
C GLU A 70 4.13 -5.71 10.05
N GLU A 71 3.14 -4.86 9.81
CA GLU A 71 2.01 -4.71 10.72
C GLU A 71 0.66 -4.98 10.08
N GLY A 72 0.62 -5.17 8.77
CA GLY A 72 -0.64 -5.37 8.07
C GLY A 72 -1.47 -4.11 8.02
N PRO A 73 -2.80 -4.26 7.89
CA PRO A 73 -3.68 -3.08 7.78
C PRO A 73 -3.55 -2.09 8.91
N GLY A 74 -3.22 -2.55 10.11
CA GLY A 74 -3.04 -1.65 11.26
C GLY A 74 -1.88 -0.71 11.11
N GLY A 75 -0.87 -1.08 10.31
CA GLY A 75 0.30 -0.25 10.09
C GLY A 75 0.04 1.00 9.26
N LEU A 76 -1.11 1.07 8.59
CA LEU A 76 -1.47 2.22 7.77
C LEU A 76 -2.27 3.27 8.55
N VAL A 77 -2.67 2.96 9.75
CA VAL A 77 -3.40 3.91 10.59
C VAL A 77 -2.39 4.87 11.21
N PRO A 78 -2.62 6.17 11.08
CA PRO A 78 -1.70 7.16 11.64
C PRO A 78 -1.55 7.06 13.14
#